data_2896da47565de2d04fd2ae5ea0c4643f
#
_entry.id   2896da47565de2d04fd2ae5ea0c4643f
#
_cell.length_a   1.000
_cell.length_b   1.000
_cell.length_c   1.000
_cell.angle_alpha   90.00
_cell.angle_beta   90.00
_cell.angle_gamma   90.00
#
_symmetry.space_group_name_H-M   'P 1'
#
loop_
_entity.id
_entity.type
_entity.pdbx_description
1 polymer ?
#
loop_
_entity_poly.entity_id
_entity_poly.type
_entity_poly.pdbx_seq_one_letter_code
_entity_poly.pdbx_strand_id
1 'polypeptide(L)'
;MPKASDGRYVADMLVWTNPLPFALDAENLWLGLQLLAGLFVIIRVVRARVTLSYALLWGPAVLFFPLITATVIFLFGGRKHSALAKVKQRIKAAARRLAGPVTSAGNSFRMLGDRHGHDTLEALHTEILAARHRIHISTYILAPDAVGREIRSLLVRRAREGVEVRVLVDAVGSWGTPLRLGRTLVKAGGQVARFNPVLPMQGKGSANWRNHRKIAVFDGQVAIIGGQNIGLAYMGREPSNRRFRDCSFRLAGPAAAALEQVFIADWCQATDADPATFADLLRNQPAPQGEVDVEVIASGPDCVNDPLWEKYVALIENARASITIVTPYFVPDKALFRLLVAAAAKGRRVRVLVPRRSDHRLLDFARRWYLRQLKEAGAEILFFKPDVLHAKLFIADDESLIIGSANLDMRSLFLNYEIAAVVRDPAALTAVQSFVASLEAESTPYSEDLYRRSRTWRGRMLEAISKTLAPLL
;
A
#
# COMPACT_ATOMS: atom_id res chain seq x y z
N MET A 1 76.53 -13.05 73.75
CA MET A 1 76.55 -13.99 72.65
C MET A 1 75.52 -15.10 72.90
N PRO A 2 74.77 -15.62 71.95
CA PRO A 2 74.71 -15.28 70.53
C PRO A 2 73.25 -15.00 70.00
N LYS A 3 73.23 -14.35 68.86
CA LYS A 3 72.48 -14.57 67.59
C LYS A 3 70.96 -14.55 67.55
N ALA A 4 70.53 -13.60 66.78
CA ALA A 4 69.23 -13.48 66.18
C ALA A 4 68.75 -14.65 65.38
N SER A 5 67.44 -14.85 65.31
CA SER A 5 66.79 -15.54 64.18
C SER A 5 65.46 -14.86 63.87
N ASP A 6 65.40 -14.48 62.63
CA ASP A 6 64.22 -13.93 61.92
C ASP A 6 62.96 -14.70 62.15
N GLY A 7 61.88 -14.06 62.41
CA GLY A 7 60.54 -14.59 62.34
C GLY A 7 59.60 -13.60 61.63
N ARG A 8 59.58 -13.71 60.29
CA ARG A 8 58.56 -13.03 59.51
C ARG A 8 57.22 -13.78 59.67
N TYR A 9 56.28 -13.18 60.34
CA TYR A 9 54.88 -13.55 60.18
C TYR A 9 54.26 -12.61 59.16
N VAL A 10 54.16 -13.15 57.94
CA VAL A 10 53.31 -12.57 56.92
C VAL A 10 51.88 -12.86 57.27
N ALA A 11 51.12 -11.82 57.57
CA ALA A 11 49.68 -11.91 57.70
C ALA A 11 49.08 -12.20 56.32
N ASP A 12 48.72 -13.43 56.07
CA ASP A 12 47.84 -13.79 54.95
C ASP A 12 46.43 -13.20 55.18
N MET A 13 46.25 -12.00 54.70
CA MET A 13 44.93 -11.39 54.55
C MET A 13 44.26 -12.08 53.36
N LEU A 14 43.44 -13.11 53.63
CA LEU A 14 42.53 -13.75 52.70
C LEU A 14 41.61 -12.64 52.12
N VAL A 15 42.02 -12.09 50.98
CA VAL A 15 41.15 -11.36 50.10
C VAL A 15 40.22 -12.36 49.43
N TRP A 16 39.02 -12.50 49.97
CA TRP A 16 37.91 -13.15 49.30
C TRP A 16 37.53 -12.30 48.10
N THR A 17 38.21 -12.42 46.98
CA THR A 17 37.68 -12.00 45.70
C THR A 17 36.71 -13.12 45.24
N ASN A 18 35.47 -13.05 45.74
CA ASN A 18 34.39 -13.72 45.05
C ASN A 18 34.13 -12.94 43.76
N PRO A 19 34.50 -13.43 42.58
CA PRO A 19 33.94 -12.86 41.38
C PRO A 19 32.44 -13.11 41.45
N LEU A 20 31.65 -12.04 41.36
CA LEU A 20 30.23 -12.18 41.12
C LEU A 20 30.07 -13.23 40.00
N PRO A 21 29.17 -14.21 40.17
CA PRO A 21 29.07 -15.35 39.22
C PRO A 21 28.62 -14.93 37.80
N PHE A 22 28.47 -13.66 37.56
CA PHE A 22 28.24 -13.04 36.24
C PHE A 22 29.10 -11.77 36.16
N ALA A 23 30.37 -11.94 35.78
CA ALA A 23 31.10 -10.82 35.22
C ALA A 23 30.35 -10.35 33.96
N LEU A 24 29.90 -9.09 33.95
CA LEU A 24 29.32 -8.45 32.74
C LEU A 24 30.46 -8.17 31.77
N ASP A 25 31.07 -9.23 31.23
CA ASP A 25 31.97 -9.12 30.12
C ASP A 25 31.18 -8.95 28.81
N ALA A 26 31.84 -8.48 27.77
CA ALA A 26 31.18 -8.20 26.49
C ALA A 26 30.54 -9.43 25.86
N GLU A 27 31.07 -10.63 26.14
CA GLU A 27 30.54 -11.90 25.61
C GLU A 27 29.23 -12.30 26.30
N ASN A 28 29.17 -12.19 27.63
CA ASN A 28 27.94 -12.49 28.39
C ASN A 28 26.84 -11.49 28.11
N LEU A 29 27.18 -10.19 27.93
CA LEU A 29 26.25 -9.18 27.45
C LEU A 29 25.71 -9.48 26.07
N TRP A 30 26.58 -9.89 25.13
CA TRP A 30 26.20 -10.26 23.78
C TRP A 30 25.28 -11.50 23.75
N LEU A 31 25.61 -12.52 24.53
CA LEU A 31 24.80 -13.72 24.66
C LEU A 31 23.43 -13.39 25.28
N GLY A 32 23.39 -12.58 26.31
CA GLY A 32 22.16 -12.10 26.93
C GLY A 32 21.25 -11.35 25.96
N LEU A 33 21.82 -10.48 25.14
CA LEU A 33 21.11 -9.75 24.08
C LEU A 33 20.54 -10.70 23.03
N GLN A 34 21.28 -11.73 22.62
CA GLN A 34 20.82 -12.73 21.67
C GLN A 34 19.65 -13.57 22.23
N LEU A 35 19.75 -14.00 23.50
CA LEU A 35 18.69 -14.76 24.17
C LEU A 35 17.40 -13.92 24.31
N LEU A 36 17.52 -12.66 24.71
CA LEU A 36 16.39 -11.73 24.80
C LEU A 36 15.75 -11.49 23.43
N ALA A 37 16.57 -11.32 22.39
CA ALA A 37 16.08 -11.18 21.01
C ALA A 37 15.35 -12.45 20.54
N GLY A 38 15.89 -13.64 20.82
CA GLY A 38 15.24 -14.91 20.52
C GLY A 38 13.91 -15.09 21.25
N LEU A 39 13.88 -14.76 22.55
CA LEU A 39 12.66 -14.81 23.35
C LEU A 39 11.60 -13.83 22.84
N PHE A 40 12.01 -12.60 22.51
CA PHE A 40 11.12 -11.62 21.88
C PHE A 40 10.46 -12.16 20.61
N VAL A 41 11.25 -12.76 19.73
CA VAL A 41 10.74 -13.35 18.48
C VAL A 41 9.78 -14.48 18.76
N ILE A 42 10.11 -15.41 19.66
CA ILE A 42 9.25 -16.53 20.03
C ILE A 42 7.91 -16.03 20.56
N ILE A 43 7.92 -15.05 21.48
CA ILE A 43 6.70 -14.45 22.03
C ILE A 43 5.86 -13.82 20.91
N ARG A 44 6.49 -13.12 19.97
CA ARG A 44 5.79 -12.49 18.83
C ARG A 44 5.17 -13.51 17.90
N VAL A 45 5.89 -14.58 17.57
CA VAL A 45 5.43 -15.68 16.70
C VAL A 45 4.24 -16.41 17.35
N VAL A 46 4.34 -16.76 18.63
CA VAL A 46 3.25 -17.43 19.37
C VAL A 46 2.00 -16.55 19.45
N ARG A 47 2.16 -15.26 19.80
CA ARG A 47 1.03 -14.33 19.89
C ARG A 47 0.37 -14.03 18.53
N ALA A 48 1.12 -14.09 17.44
CA ALA A 48 0.61 -13.81 16.11
C ALA A 48 -0.18 -14.98 15.49
N ARG A 49 -0.27 -16.16 16.16
CA ARG A 49 -0.92 -17.37 15.65
C ARG A 49 -0.52 -17.69 14.21
N VAL A 50 0.77 -17.60 13.93
CA VAL A 50 1.31 -17.78 12.56
C VAL A 50 1.16 -19.22 12.06
N THR A 51 1.08 -19.37 10.74
CA THR A 51 1.04 -20.70 10.11
C THR A 51 2.37 -21.43 10.29
N LEU A 52 2.31 -22.77 10.26
CA LEU A 52 3.51 -23.62 10.36
C LEU A 52 4.59 -23.23 9.34
N SER A 53 4.19 -22.88 8.12
CA SER A 53 5.12 -22.42 7.07
C SER A 53 5.87 -21.15 7.46
N TYR A 54 5.22 -20.22 8.16
CA TYR A 54 5.84 -19.02 8.67
C TYR A 54 6.82 -19.33 9.82
N ALA A 55 6.43 -20.22 10.73
CA ALA A 55 7.29 -20.66 11.82
C ALA A 55 8.54 -21.39 11.31
N LEU A 56 8.40 -22.24 10.29
CA LEU A 56 9.52 -22.94 9.65
C LEU A 56 10.48 -21.99 8.90
N LEU A 57 9.98 -20.89 8.36
CA LEU A 57 10.81 -19.86 7.71
C LEU A 57 11.65 -19.11 8.74
N TRP A 58 11.04 -18.70 9.84
CA TRP A 58 11.69 -17.86 10.85
C TRP A 58 12.47 -18.64 11.90
N GLY A 59 12.14 -19.91 12.13
CA GLY A 59 12.80 -20.77 13.13
C GLY A 59 14.34 -20.82 12.97
N PRO A 60 14.87 -21.19 11.80
CA PRO A 60 16.31 -21.17 11.54
C PRO A 60 16.92 -19.78 11.67
N ALA A 61 16.22 -18.74 11.17
CA ALA A 61 16.69 -17.36 11.25
C ALA A 61 16.83 -16.88 12.71
N VAL A 62 15.88 -17.27 13.59
CA VAL A 62 15.94 -16.98 15.04
C VAL A 62 17.11 -17.71 15.70
N LEU A 63 17.34 -18.95 15.30
CA LEU A 63 18.38 -19.80 15.90
C LEU A 63 19.79 -19.29 15.56
N PHE A 64 20.04 -18.93 14.30
CA PHE A 64 21.36 -18.53 13.83
C PHE A 64 21.62 -17.01 13.90
N PHE A 65 20.57 -16.19 13.79
CA PHE A 65 20.70 -14.73 13.73
C PHE A 65 19.62 -14.01 14.56
N PRO A 66 19.53 -14.25 15.88
CA PRO A 66 18.42 -13.78 16.70
C PRO A 66 18.27 -12.26 16.71
N LEU A 67 19.34 -11.49 16.78
CA LEU A 67 19.29 -10.02 16.76
C LEU A 67 18.81 -9.47 15.42
N ILE A 68 19.33 -10.00 14.31
CA ILE A 68 18.88 -9.60 12.95
C ILE A 68 17.41 -9.95 12.79
N THR A 69 17.02 -11.14 13.21
CA THR A 69 15.63 -11.60 13.10
C THR A 69 14.69 -10.78 13.98
N ALA A 70 15.10 -10.45 15.21
CA ALA A 70 14.34 -9.58 16.10
C ALA A 70 14.17 -8.17 15.49
N THR A 71 15.23 -7.61 14.93
CA THR A 71 15.20 -6.31 14.24
C THR A 71 14.27 -6.32 13.04
N VAL A 72 14.35 -7.36 12.19
CA VAL A 72 13.47 -7.52 11.04
C VAL A 72 12.01 -7.68 11.49
N ILE A 73 11.73 -8.52 12.49
CA ILE A 73 10.37 -8.70 13.02
C ILE A 73 9.87 -7.43 13.72
N PHE A 74 10.73 -6.66 14.38
CA PHE A 74 10.36 -5.38 14.99
C PHE A 74 9.98 -4.35 13.92
N LEU A 75 10.77 -4.23 12.86
CA LEU A 75 10.53 -3.26 11.78
C LEU A 75 9.40 -3.68 10.83
N PHE A 76 9.29 -4.97 10.53
CA PHE A 76 8.40 -5.51 9.50
C PHE A 76 7.33 -6.48 10.05
N GLY A 77 7.36 -6.80 11.33
CA GLY A 77 6.41 -7.72 11.97
C GLY A 77 5.09 -7.04 12.30
N GLY A 78 4.00 -7.78 12.07
CA GLY A 78 2.64 -7.39 12.44
C GLY A 78 1.75 -7.05 11.26
N ARG A 79 0.63 -7.78 11.17
CA ARG A 79 -0.38 -7.60 10.12
C ARG A 79 -1.37 -6.49 10.45
N LYS A 80 -1.70 -6.29 11.72
CA LYS A 80 -2.64 -5.24 12.18
C LYS A 80 -2.15 -4.59 13.49
N HIS A 81 -2.34 -3.30 13.60
CA HIS A 81 -1.97 -2.53 14.78
C HIS A 81 -3.21 -2.25 15.64
N SER A 82 -3.42 -3.06 16.68
CA SER A 82 -4.64 -2.99 17.51
C SER A 82 -4.86 -1.62 18.19
N ALA A 83 -3.80 -0.95 18.61
CA ALA A 83 -3.91 0.38 19.22
C ALA A 83 -4.28 1.45 18.18
N LEU A 84 -3.64 1.43 17.00
CA LEU A 84 -3.92 2.35 15.91
C LEU A 84 -5.32 2.10 15.33
N ALA A 85 -5.73 0.83 15.20
CA ALA A 85 -7.07 0.46 14.76
C ALA A 85 -8.15 1.07 15.66
N LYS A 86 -7.95 1.03 17.00
CA LYS A 86 -8.89 1.64 17.97
C LYS A 86 -8.98 3.16 17.81
N VAL A 87 -7.85 3.86 17.64
CA VAL A 87 -7.83 5.32 17.43
C VAL A 87 -8.57 5.67 16.14
N LYS A 88 -8.26 4.99 15.04
CA LYS A 88 -8.88 5.27 13.75
C LYS A 88 -10.34 4.84 13.68
N GLN A 89 -10.74 3.81 14.44
CA GLN A 89 -12.16 3.48 14.64
C GLN A 89 -12.91 4.61 15.31
N ARG A 90 -12.31 5.28 16.33
CA ARG A 90 -12.92 6.46 16.96
C ARG A 90 -13.06 7.61 15.97
N ILE A 91 -12.03 7.86 15.15
CA ILE A 91 -12.07 8.87 14.08
C ILE A 91 -13.14 8.50 13.04
N LYS A 92 -13.15 7.26 12.54
CA LYS A 92 -14.18 6.78 11.61
C LYS A 92 -15.58 6.81 12.21
N ALA A 93 -15.74 6.47 13.47
CA ALA A 93 -17.05 6.55 14.16
C ALA A 93 -17.50 8.01 14.32
N ALA A 94 -16.60 8.93 14.61
CA ALA A 94 -16.88 10.36 14.65
C ALA A 94 -17.24 10.89 13.26
N ALA A 95 -16.47 10.52 12.23
CA ALA A 95 -16.74 10.89 10.84
C ALA A 95 -18.10 10.35 10.36
N ARG A 96 -18.41 9.07 10.61
CA ARG A 96 -19.72 8.48 10.26
C ARG A 96 -20.88 9.16 11.00
N ARG A 97 -20.73 9.50 12.28
CA ARG A 97 -21.73 10.25 13.04
C ARG A 97 -21.94 11.66 12.50
N LEU A 98 -20.87 12.25 11.94
CA LEU A 98 -20.89 13.62 11.43
C LEU A 98 -21.33 13.69 9.96
N ALA A 99 -20.97 12.70 9.13
CA ALA A 99 -21.14 12.76 7.68
C ALA A 99 -22.15 11.75 7.09
N GLY A 100 -22.69 10.81 7.89
CA GLY A 100 -23.63 9.82 7.38
C GLY A 100 -23.00 8.64 6.60
N PRO A 101 -23.77 7.88 5.82
CA PRO A 101 -23.28 6.70 5.10
C PRO A 101 -22.30 7.06 3.98
N VAL A 102 -21.34 6.16 3.73
CA VAL A 102 -20.24 6.36 2.75
C VAL A 102 -20.66 5.99 1.32
N THR A 103 -21.65 5.10 1.16
CA THR A 103 -22.20 4.78 -0.16
C THR A 103 -23.04 5.93 -0.68
N SER A 104 -22.80 6.35 -1.89
CA SER A 104 -23.46 7.51 -2.45
C SER A 104 -23.91 7.30 -3.89
N ALA A 105 -25.13 7.68 -4.17
CA ALA A 105 -25.68 7.91 -5.49
C ALA A 105 -25.42 9.37 -5.93
N GLY A 106 -25.63 9.65 -7.19
CA GLY A 106 -25.58 11.03 -7.68
C GLY A 106 -24.18 11.53 -8.01
N ASN A 107 -23.26 10.64 -8.37
CA ASN A 107 -21.90 11.03 -8.76
C ASN A 107 -21.76 11.12 -10.27
N SER A 108 -20.85 11.96 -10.76
CA SER A 108 -20.31 11.84 -12.10
C SER A 108 -18.98 11.08 -12.08
N PHE A 109 -18.74 10.36 -13.15
CA PHE A 109 -17.55 9.53 -13.34
C PHE A 109 -16.85 9.93 -14.64
N ARG A 110 -15.54 10.11 -14.62
CA ARG A 110 -14.71 10.24 -15.81
C ARG A 110 -13.42 9.47 -15.65
N MET A 111 -13.13 8.57 -16.58
CA MET A 111 -11.86 7.88 -16.65
C MET A 111 -10.77 8.81 -17.17
N LEU A 112 -9.58 8.75 -16.59
CA LEU A 112 -8.36 9.45 -16.95
C LEU A 112 -7.30 8.39 -17.28
N GLY A 113 -7.31 7.91 -18.52
CA GLY A 113 -6.58 6.70 -18.88
C GLY A 113 -5.94 6.75 -20.26
N ASP A 114 -5.46 7.91 -20.69
CA ASP A 114 -4.68 8.02 -21.92
C ASP A 114 -3.34 7.25 -21.82
N ARG A 115 -2.71 7.04 -22.98
CA ARG A 115 -1.47 6.25 -23.07
C ARG A 115 -0.32 6.85 -22.24
N HIS A 116 -0.30 8.14 -22.05
CA HIS A 116 0.84 8.87 -21.49
C HIS A 116 0.59 9.56 -20.17
N GLY A 117 -0.59 9.35 -19.55
CA GLY A 117 -0.99 9.98 -18.29
C GLY A 117 -1.19 11.49 -18.40
N HIS A 118 -1.41 12.00 -19.60
CA HIS A 118 -1.70 13.42 -19.88
C HIS A 118 -3.05 13.81 -19.28
N ASP A 119 -4.10 12.98 -19.48
CA ASP A 119 -5.44 13.23 -18.95
C ASP A 119 -5.45 13.47 -17.43
N THR A 120 -4.65 12.67 -16.70
CA THR A 120 -4.56 12.80 -15.25
C THR A 120 -3.81 14.06 -14.85
N LEU A 121 -2.73 14.42 -15.54
CA LEU A 121 -1.99 15.65 -15.29
C LEU A 121 -2.86 16.87 -15.55
N GLU A 122 -3.58 16.88 -16.67
CA GLU A 122 -4.51 17.99 -17.00
C GLU A 122 -5.67 18.09 -16.02
N ALA A 123 -6.24 16.95 -15.61
CA ALA A 123 -7.29 16.95 -14.62
C ALA A 123 -6.79 17.52 -13.27
N LEU A 124 -5.59 17.11 -12.81
CA LEU A 124 -4.98 17.68 -11.61
C LEU A 124 -4.76 19.20 -11.75
N HIS A 125 -4.25 19.66 -12.90
CA HIS A 125 -4.07 21.09 -13.17
C HIS A 125 -5.40 21.86 -13.10
N THR A 126 -6.40 21.36 -13.81
CA THR A 126 -7.73 21.98 -13.89
C THR A 126 -8.35 22.11 -12.51
N GLU A 127 -8.37 21.00 -11.74
CA GLU A 127 -9.02 21.00 -10.42
C GLU A 127 -8.22 21.80 -9.37
N ILE A 128 -6.88 21.78 -9.41
CA ILE A 128 -6.05 22.62 -8.54
C ILE A 128 -6.34 24.12 -8.79
N LEU A 129 -6.45 24.51 -10.05
CA LEU A 129 -6.71 25.91 -10.40
C LEU A 129 -8.15 26.32 -10.14
N ALA A 130 -9.10 25.41 -10.27
CA ALA A 130 -10.52 25.67 -10.03
C ALA A 130 -10.91 25.70 -8.55
N ALA A 131 -10.15 25.04 -7.68
CA ALA A 131 -10.43 24.96 -6.24
C ALA A 131 -10.48 26.35 -5.61
N ARG A 132 -11.52 26.64 -4.83
CA ARG A 132 -11.74 27.96 -4.22
C ARG A 132 -11.46 27.98 -2.72
N HIS A 133 -11.67 26.87 -2.05
CA HIS A 133 -11.61 26.78 -0.59
C HIS A 133 -10.48 25.90 -0.10
N ARG A 134 -10.34 24.67 -0.64
CA ARG A 134 -9.37 23.71 -0.13
C ARG A 134 -8.94 22.65 -1.15
N ILE A 135 -7.70 22.19 -0.99
CA ILE A 135 -7.08 21.14 -1.77
C ILE A 135 -6.43 20.14 -0.80
N HIS A 136 -6.88 18.90 -0.82
CA HIS A 136 -6.36 17.81 -0.01
C HIS A 136 -5.75 16.73 -0.92
N ILE A 137 -4.44 16.48 -0.80
CA ILE A 137 -3.73 15.47 -1.62
C ILE A 137 -3.04 14.46 -0.72
N SER A 138 -3.35 13.18 -0.91
CA SER A 138 -2.59 12.04 -0.38
C SER A 138 -1.97 11.26 -1.53
N THR A 139 -0.66 11.01 -1.48
CA THR A 139 0.03 10.21 -2.50
C THR A 139 1.18 9.40 -1.88
N TYR A 140 1.42 8.20 -2.44
CA TYR A 140 2.56 7.39 -2.03
C TYR A 140 3.88 8.04 -2.49
N ILE A 141 3.97 8.44 -3.75
CA ILE A 141 5.13 9.13 -4.32
C ILE A 141 4.73 10.52 -4.80
N LEU A 142 5.41 11.53 -4.27
CA LEU A 142 5.50 12.86 -4.84
C LEU A 142 6.93 13.04 -5.33
N ALA A 143 7.16 12.82 -6.62
CA ALA A 143 8.51 12.76 -7.17
C ALA A 143 9.21 14.15 -7.21
N PRO A 144 10.52 14.24 -7.04
CA PRO A 144 11.27 15.49 -7.17
C PRO A 144 11.59 15.86 -8.63
N ASP A 145 10.82 15.32 -9.59
CA ASP A 145 10.99 15.51 -11.03
C ASP A 145 10.22 16.73 -11.57
N ALA A 146 10.14 16.88 -12.89
CA ALA A 146 9.47 17.99 -13.54
C ALA A 146 7.98 18.09 -13.16
N VAL A 147 7.26 16.95 -13.20
CA VAL A 147 5.84 16.89 -12.87
C VAL A 147 5.59 17.19 -11.40
N GLY A 148 6.37 16.56 -10.49
CA GLY A 148 6.21 16.85 -9.06
C GLY A 148 6.57 18.29 -8.70
N ARG A 149 7.52 18.93 -9.41
CA ARG A 149 7.81 20.38 -9.25
C ARG A 149 6.67 21.24 -9.78
N GLU A 150 6.08 20.89 -10.92
CA GLU A 150 4.96 21.60 -11.55
C GLU A 150 3.74 21.60 -10.63
N ILE A 151 3.27 20.43 -10.20
CA ILE A 151 2.14 20.31 -9.27
C ILE A 151 2.40 21.07 -7.97
N ARG A 152 3.59 20.95 -7.39
CA ARG A 152 3.96 21.72 -6.20
C ARG A 152 3.86 23.23 -6.42
N SER A 153 4.34 23.73 -7.57
CA SER A 153 4.31 25.15 -7.86
C SER A 153 2.88 25.69 -7.93
N LEU A 154 1.95 24.90 -8.49
CA LEU A 154 0.53 25.21 -8.48
C LEU A 154 -0.04 25.23 -7.05
N LEU A 155 0.27 24.22 -6.24
CA LEU A 155 -0.19 24.16 -4.84
C LEU A 155 0.33 25.35 -4.01
N VAL A 156 1.60 25.73 -4.20
CA VAL A 156 2.20 26.91 -3.56
C VAL A 156 1.48 28.20 -3.99
N ARG A 157 1.17 28.32 -5.28
CA ARG A 157 0.40 29.45 -5.81
C ARG A 157 -0.97 29.52 -5.16
N ARG A 158 -1.73 28.41 -5.13
CA ARG A 158 -3.07 28.37 -4.53
C ARG A 158 -3.05 28.68 -3.04
N ALA A 159 -2.07 28.17 -2.31
CA ALA A 159 -1.90 28.49 -0.88
C ALA A 159 -1.64 29.99 -0.65
N ARG A 160 -0.85 30.66 -1.50
CA ARG A 160 -0.65 32.12 -1.44
C ARG A 160 -1.92 32.93 -1.78
N GLU A 161 -2.80 32.37 -2.59
CA GLU A 161 -4.11 32.92 -2.92
C GLU A 161 -5.17 32.69 -1.84
N GLY A 162 -4.78 32.08 -0.71
CA GLY A 162 -5.66 31.86 0.45
C GLY A 162 -6.42 30.53 0.43
N VAL A 163 -6.19 29.64 -0.56
CA VAL A 163 -6.77 28.30 -0.58
C VAL A 163 -6.07 27.44 0.46
N GLU A 164 -6.84 26.73 1.28
CA GLU A 164 -6.30 25.75 2.23
C GLU A 164 -5.69 24.56 1.50
N VAL A 165 -4.39 24.34 1.60
CA VAL A 165 -3.70 23.23 0.94
C VAL A 165 -3.08 22.29 1.96
N ARG A 166 -3.50 21.00 1.96
CA ARG A 166 -2.90 19.94 2.75
C ARG A 166 -2.37 18.82 1.85
N VAL A 167 -1.10 18.46 2.06
CA VAL A 167 -0.44 17.39 1.32
C VAL A 167 0.08 16.33 2.28
N LEU A 168 -0.39 15.10 2.12
CA LEU A 168 0.02 13.92 2.88
C LEU A 168 0.84 12.99 1.98
N VAL A 169 2.09 12.72 2.35
CA VAL A 169 2.96 11.83 1.59
C VAL A 169 3.43 10.64 2.45
N ASP A 170 3.61 9.49 1.83
CA ASP A 170 4.20 8.35 2.54
C ASP A 170 5.69 8.61 2.83
N ALA A 171 6.15 8.25 4.03
CA ALA A 171 7.51 8.54 4.47
C ALA A 171 8.58 7.76 3.70
N VAL A 172 8.25 6.57 3.16
CA VAL A 172 9.17 5.74 2.35
C VAL A 172 9.00 6.04 0.87
N GLY A 173 7.77 6.01 0.36
CA GLY A 173 7.50 6.25 -1.06
C GLY A 173 7.99 7.62 -1.52
N SER A 174 7.91 8.62 -0.65
CA SER A 174 8.38 9.98 -0.91
C SER A 174 9.70 10.31 -0.20
N TRP A 175 10.54 9.31 0.11
CA TRP A 175 11.84 9.52 0.77
C TRP A 175 12.73 10.50 0.03
N GLY A 176 12.78 10.38 -1.32
CA GLY A 176 13.56 11.29 -2.18
C GLY A 176 12.95 12.68 -2.35
N THR A 177 11.75 12.92 -1.81
CA THR A 177 11.12 14.24 -1.85
C THR A 177 11.82 15.15 -0.84
N PRO A 178 12.59 16.16 -1.30
CA PRO A 178 13.38 16.99 -0.37
C PRO A 178 12.48 17.67 0.65
N LEU A 179 12.96 17.80 1.89
CA LEU A 179 12.32 18.63 2.94
C LEU A 179 12.06 20.07 2.45
N ARG A 180 12.84 20.56 1.49
CA ARG A 180 12.64 21.86 0.82
C ARG A 180 11.28 21.96 0.11
N LEU A 181 10.74 20.82 -0.35
CA LEU A 181 9.44 20.76 -1.03
C LEU A 181 8.31 21.14 -0.07
N GLY A 182 8.34 20.57 1.14
CA GLY A 182 7.41 20.93 2.20
C GLY A 182 7.59 22.37 2.67
N ARG A 183 8.84 22.83 2.84
CA ARG A 183 9.13 24.18 3.33
C ARG A 183 8.56 25.30 2.46
N THR A 184 8.59 25.16 1.13
CA THR A 184 8.01 26.18 0.23
C THR A 184 6.51 26.26 0.34
N LEU A 185 5.82 25.11 0.43
CA LEU A 185 4.38 25.08 0.60
C LEU A 185 3.97 25.61 1.99
N VAL A 186 4.69 25.24 3.05
CA VAL A 186 4.43 25.75 4.41
C VAL A 186 4.66 27.25 4.50
N LYS A 187 5.72 27.78 3.88
CA LYS A 187 5.96 29.24 3.80
C LYS A 187 4.86 29.99 3.03
N ALA A 188 4.13 29.29 2.16
CA ALA A 188 2.99 29.86 1.44
C ALA A 188 1.66 29.73 2.19
N GLY A 189 1.64 29.19 3.42
CA GLY A 189 0.45 28.97 4.23
C GLY A 189 -0.17 27.57 4.11
N GLY A 190 0.38 26.69 3.26
CA GLY A 190 -0.07 25.30 3.16
C GLY A 190 0.53 24.39 4.23
N GLN A 191 0.07 23.14 4.28
CA GLN A 191 0.48 22.15 5.27
C GLN A 191 0.98 20.87 4.57
N VAL A 192 2.04 20.26 5.13
CA VAL A 192 2.59 19.00 4.62
C VAL A 192 2.84 18.06 5.78
N ALA A 193 2.37 16.82 5.68
CA ALA A 193 2.61 15.78 6.65
C ALA A 193 3.19 14.52 6.02
N ARG A 194 3.96 13.75 6.80
CA ARG A 194 4.48 12.44 6.41
C ARG A 194 3.73 11.35 7.15
N PHE A 195 3.21 10.40 6.39
CA PHE A 195 2.51 9.26 6.94
C PHE A 195 3.48 8.12 7.26
N ASN A 196 3.35 7.51 8.43
CA ASN A 196 4.12 6.36 8.91
C ASN A 196 5.65 6.49 8.71
N PRO A 197 6.35 7.27 9.54
CA PRO A 197 7.80 7.24 9.63
C PRO A 197 8.33 5.81 9.78
N VAL A 198 9.52 5.51 9.22
CA VAL A 198 10.11 4.16 9.26
C VAL A 198 10.42 3.71 10.68
N LEU A 199 10.99 4.61 11.48
CA LEU A 199 11.28 4.34 12.88
C LEU A 199 10.05 4.63 13.73
N PRO A 200 9.66 3.73 14.65
CA PRO A 200 8.50 3.90 15.51
C PRO A 200 8.82 4.91 16.63
N MET A 201 8.87 6.19 16.27
CA MET A 201 9.02 7.27 17.25
C MET A 201 7.67 7.56 17.89
N GLN A 202 7.64 7.68 19.22
CA GLN A 202 6.41 7.96 20.01
C GLN A 202 5.26 6.97 19.74
N GLY A 203 5.57 5.68 19.48
CA GLY A 203 4.57 4.66 19.20
C GLY A 203 3.92 4.76 17.81
N LYS A 204 4.38 5.67 16.95
CA LYS A 204 3.94 5.84 15.58
C LYS A 204 5.07 5.47 14.62
N GLY A 205 4.70 4.89 13.51
CA GLY A 205 5.62 4.49 12.47
C GLY A 205 5.74 2.99 12.34
N SER A 206 6.05 2.56 11.16
CA SER A 206 6.35 1.19 10.80
C SER A 206 7.00 1.18 9.42
N ALA A 207 8.05 0.40 9.26
CA ALA A 207 8.61 0.16 7.93
C ALA A 207 7.67 -0.66 7.05
N ASN A 208 6.75 -1.42 7.65
CA ASN A 208 5.86 -2.35 6.94
C ASN A 208 4.57 -1.71 6.44
N TRP A 209 3.96 -0.80 7.19
CA TRP A 209 2.67 -0.21 6.83
C TRP A 209 2.88 1.07 6.04
N ARG A 210 2.49 1.04 4.75
CA ARG A 210 2.66 2.18 3.85
C ARG A 210 1.33 2.77 3.44
N ASN A 211 1.25 4.09 3.34
CA ASN A 211 0.08 4.73 2.76
C ASN A 211 0.19 4.72 1.24
N HIS A 212 -0.48 3.75 0.63
CA HIS A 212 -0.50 3.59 -0.82
C HIS A 212 -1.73 4.25 -1.47
N ARG A 213 -2.57 4.96 -0.69
CA ARG A 213 -3.71 5.71 -1.21
C ARG A 213 -3.25 6.86 -2.11
N LYS A 214 -3.91 7.03 -3.22
CA LYS A 214 -3.77 8.18 -4.11
C LYS A 214 -5.12 8.84 -4.17
N ILE A 215 -5.25 9.97 -3.47
CA ILE A 215 -6.49 10.73 -3.31
C ILE A 215 -6.14 12.19 -3.49
N ALA A 216 -6.80 12.88 -4.42
CA ALA A 216 -6.79 14.33 -4.49
C ALA A 216 -8.24 14.80 -4.41
N VAL A 217 -8.57 15.67 -3.45
CA VAL A 217 -9.91 16.20 -3.25
C VAL A 217 -9.87 17.72 -3.33
N PHE A 218 -10.82 18.27 -4.05
CA PHE A 218 -10.95 19.70 -4.35
C PHE A 218 -12.30 20.18 -3.84
N ASP A 219 -12.29 21.11 -2.90
CA ASP A 219 -13.46 21.70 -2.24
C ASP A 219 -14.46 20.71 -1.64
N GLY A 220 -14.07 19.42 -1.50
CA GLY A 220 -14.93 18.32 -1.10
C GLY A 220 -16.00 17.95 -2.12
N GLN A 221 -15.92 18.46 -3.34
CA GLN A 221 -16.90 18.28 -4.41
C GLN A 221 -16.39 17.40 -5.55
N VAL A 222 -15.08 17.47 -5.82
CA VAL A 222 -14.41 16.69 -6.85
C VAL A 222 -13.27 15.91 -6.23
N ALA A 223 -13.08 14.68 -6.67
CA ALA A 223 -11.95 13.86 -6.27
C ALA A 223 -11.32 13.16 -7.47
N ILE A 224 -10.01 12.97 -7.41
CA ILE A 224 -9.25 12.12 -8.33
C ILE A 224 -8.62 11.00 -7.51
N ILE A 225 -8.89 9.74 -7.89
CA ILE A 225 -8.31 8.52 -7.31
C ILE A 225 -7.78 7.62 -8.41
N GLY A 226 -6.90 6.68 -8.08
CA GLY A 226 -6.41 5.69 -9.06
C GLY A 226 -5.08 5.07 -8.69
N GLY A 227 -4.39 4.53 -9.69
CA GLY A 227 -3.08 3.90 -9.54
C GLY A 227 -1.90 4.87 -9.62
N GLN A 228 -2.07 6.03 -10.25
CA GLN A 228 -0.98 6.94 -10.60
C GLN A 228 -0.48 7.74 -9.40
N ASN A 229 0.83 7.73 -9.20
CA ASN A 229 1.51 8.68 -8.30
C ASN A 229 1.83 10.00 -9.03
N ILE A 230 2.22 11.03 -8.28
CA ILE A 230 2.58 12.34 -8.85
C ILE A 230 4.07 12.34 -9.23
N GLY A 231 4.34 12.14 -10.52
CA GLY A 231 5.69 12.10 -11.04
C GLY A 231 5.75 11.71 -12.52
N LEU A 232 6.91 11.97 -13.13
CA LEU A 232 7.15 11.80 -14.57
C LEU A 232 7.02 10.33 -15.03
N ALA A 233 7.23 9.38 -14.14
CA ALA A 233 7.03 7.97 -14.43
C ALA A 233 5.55 7.60 -14.64
N TYR A 234 4.60 8.42 -14.17
CA TYR A 234 3.17 8.13 -14.24
C TYR A 234 2.41 9.07 -15.17
N MET A 235 2.83 10.31 -15.31
CA MET A 235 2.12 11.33 -16.08
C MET A 235 3.06 12.39 -16.66
N GLY A 236 2.63 13.11 -17.68
CA GLY A 236 3.40 14.18 -18.27
C GLY A 236 2.79 14.69 -19.58
N ARG A 237 3.25 15.86 -20.05
CA ARG A 237 2.74 16.52 -21.26
C ARG A 237 3.19 15.84 -22.53
N GLU A 238 4.48 15.50 -22.61
CA GLU A 238 5.07 14.88 -23.79
C GLU A 238 4.88 13.36 -23.77
N PRO A 239 4.63 12.73 -24.90
CA PRO A 239 4.61 11.27 -25.02
C PRO A 239 5.91 10.63 -24.53
N SER A 240 5.82 9.49 -23.84
CA SER A 240 6.98 8.74 -23.40
C SER A 240 6.66 7.26 -23.26
N ASN A 241 7.46 6.42 -23.90
CA ASN A 241 7.35 4.96 -23.78
C ASN A 241 7.96 4.41 -22.48
N ARG A 242 8.50 5.29 -21.62
CA ARG A 242 9.04 4.93 -20.30
C ARG A 242 8.06 5.16 -19.17
N ARG A 243 6.83 5.62 -19.47
CA ARG A 243 5.79 5.81 -18.47
C ARG A 243 5.05 4.53 -18.18
N PHE A 244 4.65 4.40 -16.94
CA PHE A 244 3.76 3.32 -16.54
C PHE A 244 2.39 3.49 -17.21
N ARG A 245 1.89 2.42 -17.79
CA ARG A 245 0.54 2.33 -18.31
C ARG A 245 -0.41 2.16 -17.12
N ASP A 246 -1.02 3.24 -16.70
CA ASP A 246 -1.88 3.31 -15.51
C ASP A 246 -3.07 4.23 -15.80
N CYS A 247 -4.02 4.31 -14.88
CA CYS A 247 -5.17 5.19 -14.99
C CYS A 247 -5.59 5.76 -13.63
N SER A 248 -6.27 6.88 -13.71
CA SER A 248 -6.97 7.52 -12.59
C SER A 248 -8.42 7.79 -12.97
N PHE A 249 -9.20 8.22 -12.00
CA PHE A 249 -10.64 8.44 -12.15
C PHE A 249 -11.03 9.71 -11.45
N ARG A 250 -11.75 10.56 -12.16
CA ARG A 250 -12.37 11.76 -11.61
C ARG A 250 -13.80 11.43 -11.20
N LEU A 251 -14.10 11.69 -9.94
CA LEU A 251 -15.44 11.57 -9.34
C LEU A 251 -15.89 12.95 -8.88
N ALA A 252 -17.12 13.34 -9.19
CA ALA A 252 -17.69 14.55 -8.62
C ALA A 252 -19.06 14.24 -8.02
N GLY A 253 -19.36 14.86 -6.87
CA GLY A 253 -20.55 14.59 -6.10
C GLY A 253 -20.27 13.98 -4.72
N PRO A 254 -21.23 13.28 -4.12
CA PRO A 254 -21.13 12.78 -2.74
C PRO A 254 -19.94 11.85 -2.47
N ALA A 255 -19.44 11.11 -3.46
CA ALA A 255 -18.25 10.26 -3.32
C ALA A 255 -16.98 11.07 -3.01
N ALA A 256 -16.88 12.32 -3.47
CA ALA A 256 -15.74 13.18 -3.16
C ALA A 256 -15.68 13.52 -1.66
N ALA A 257 -16.80 13.76 -1.01
CA ALA A 257 -16.85 13.96 0.43
C ALA A 257 -16.47 12.69 1.20
N ALA A 258 -16.88 11.50 0.74
CA ALA A 258 -16.47 10.24 1.34
C ALA A 258 -14.95 10.03 1.24
N LEU A 259 -14.33 10.39 0.12
CA LEU A 259 -12.88 10.36 -0.08
C LEU A 259 -12.16 11.41 0.78
N GLU A 260 -12.74 12.59 0.97
CA GLU A 260 -12.23 13.61 1.88
C GLU A 260 -12.22 13.14 3.33
N GLN A 261 -13.26 12.42 3.77
CA GLN A 261 -13.29 11.81 5.11
C GLN A 261 -12.14 10.82 5.33
N VAL A 262 -11.80 10.02 4.30
CA VAL A 262 -10.64 9.11 4.35
C VAL A 262 -9.34 9.91 4.46
N PHE A 263 -9.18 10.97 3.67
CA PHE A 263 -8.02 11.86 3.76
C PHE A 263 -7.89 12.48 5.15
N ILE A 264 -8.97 13.04 5.71
CA ILE A 264 -8.97 13.66 7.04
C ILE A 264 -8.59 12.65 8.12
N ALA A 265 -9.10 11.41 8.05
CA ALA A 265 -8.74 10.36 8.99
C ALA A 265 -7.23 10.05 8.93
N ASP A 266 -6.64 9.96 7.74
CA ASP A 266 -5.21 9.75 7.55
C ASP A 266 -4.39 10.97 8.01
N TRP A 267 -4.88 12.17 7.74
CA TRP A 267 -4.26 13.42 8.17
C TRP A 267 -4.20 13.51 9.70
N CYS A 268 -5.32 13.30 10.39
CA CYS A 268 -5.36 13.30 11.86
C CYS A 268 -4.44 12.24 12.45
N GLN A 269 -4.33 11.06 11.82
CA GLN A 269 -3.39 10.03 12.26
C GLN A 269 -1.93 10.47 12.10
N ALA A 270 -1.59 11.17 11.02
CA ALA A 270 -0.22 11.60 10.74
C ALA A 270 0.22 12.80 11.61
N THR A 271 -0.72 13.70 11.96
CA THR A 271 -0.43 14.98 12.59
C THR A 271 -0.88 15.10 14.03
N ASP A 272 -1.65 14.13 14.56
CA ASP A 272 -2.36 14.21 15.87
C ASP A 272 -3.41 15.32 15.95
N ALA A 273 -3.84 15.86 14.81
CA ALA A 273 -4.92 16.83 14.77
C ALA A 273 -6.22 16.22 15.30
N ASP A 274 -6.97 17.01 16.08
CA ASP A 274 -8.28 16.58 16.59
C ASP A 274 -9.29 16.53 15.43
N PRO A 275 -9.96 15.37 15.19
CA PRO A 275 -11.02 15.26 14.18
C PRO A 275 -12.16 16.27 14.34
N ALA A 276 -12.39 16.77 15.56
CA ALA A 276 -13.42 17.78 15.82
C ALA A 276 -13.15 19.08 15.08
N THR A 277 -11.89 19.41 14.80
CA THR A 277 -11.52 20.61 14.01
C THR A 277 -11.98 20.53 12.55
N PHE A 278 -12.32 19.33 12.07
CA PHE A 278 -12.82 19.07 10.73
C PHE A 278 -14.31 18.78 10.68
N ALA A 279 -15.05 19.04 11.75
CA ALA A 279 -16.46 18.68 11.87
C ALA A 279 -17.32 19.23 10.72
N ASP A 280 -17.06 20.47 10.30
CA ASP A 280 -17.81 21.08 9.22
C ASP A 280 -17.51 20.46 7.85
N LEU A 281 -16.25 20.11 7.60
CA LEU A 281 -15.85 19.38 6.37
C LEU A 281 -16.45 17.98 6.35
N LEU A 282 -16.47 17.28 7.51
CA LEU A 282 -17.03 15.94 7.63
C LEU A 282 -18.56 15.90 7.49
N ARG A 283 -19.24 17.03 7.72
CA ARG A 283 -20.69 17.19 7.49
C ARG A 283 -21.03 17.63 6.08
N ASN A 284 -20.04 18.09 5.32
CA ASN A 284 -20.28 18.53 3.95
C ASN A 284 -20.80 17.39 3.09
N GLN A 285 -21.93 17.62 2.43
CA GLN A 285 -22.50 16.71 1.45
C GLN A 285 -22.71 17.50 0.16
N PRO A 286 -21.82 17.31 -0.82
CA PRO A 286 -21.95 17.98 -2.10
C PRO A 286 -23.24 17.54 -2.79
N ALA A 287 -23.82 18.46 -3.54
CA ALA A 287 -24.98 18.17 -4.37
C ALA A 287 -24.67 17.07 -5.40
N PRO A 288 -25.64 16.27 -5.79
CA PRO A 288 -25.49 15.34 -6.90
C PRO A 288 -24.94 16.01 -8.16
N GLN A 289 -23.98 15.35 -8.84
CA GLN A 289 -23.32 15.83 -10.05
C GLN A 289 -23.52 14.86 -11.24
N GLY A 290 -24.34 13.83 -11.07
CA GLY A 290 -24.63 12.81 -12.06
C GLY A 290 -25.51 11.71 -11.45
N GLU A 291 -25.49 10.52 -12.05
CA GLU A 291 -26.37 9.40 -11.65
C GLU A 291 -25.59 8.18 -11.20
N VAL A 292 -24.26 8.24 -11.18
CA VAL A 292 -23.41 7.08 -10.88
C VAL A 292 -23.42 6.73 -9.39
N ASP A 293 -23.66 5.47 -9.10
CA ASP A 293 -23.50 4.91 -7.75
C ASP A 293 -22.05 4.54 -7.48
N VAL A 294 -21.51 5.07 -6.39
CA VAL A 294 -20.14 4.85 -5.96
C VAL A 294 -20.09 4.39 -4.51
N GLU A 295 -19.44 3.26 -4.25
CA GLU A 295 -19.13 2.79 -2.90
C GLU A 295 -17.62 2.96 -2.65
N VAL A 296 -17.26 3.86 -1.74
CA VAL A 296 -15.86 4.11 -1.36
C VAL A 296 -15.41 3.13 -0.29
N ILE A 297 -14.33 2.40 -0.56
CA ILE A 297 -13.73 1.41 0.34
C ILE A 297 -12.32 1.82 0.72
N ALA A 298 -12.14 2.25 1.96
CA ALA A 298 -10.82 2.42 2.56
C ALA A 298 -10.40 1.12 3.25
N SER A 299 -9.28 0.56 2.84
CA SER A 299 -8.70 -0.66 3.45
C SER A 299 -7.35 -0.35 4.08
N GLY A 300 -6.92 -1.18 5.04
CA GLY A 300 -5.62 -1.03 5.66
C GLY A 300 -5.51 -1.73 7.02
N PRO A 301 -4.31 -1.69 7.62
CA PRO A 301 -4.04 -2.31 8.92
C PRO A 301 -4.85 -1.70 10.07
N ASP A 302 -5.46 -0.55 9.84
CA ASP A 302 -6.36 0.18 10.74
C ASP A 302 -7.82 -0.29 10.68
N CYS A 303 -8.17 -1.15 9.75
CA CYS A 303 -9.48 -1.76 9.65
C CYS A 303 -9.53 -3.06 10.46
N VAL A 304 -10.64 -3.31 11.17
CA VAL A 304 -10.84 -4.56 11.94
C VAL A 304 -10.90 -5.75 10.99
N ASN A 305 -11.71 -5.59 9.93
CA ASN A 305 -11.81 -6.53 8.83
C ASN A 305 -10.92 -6.10 7.67
N ASP A 306 -10.91 -6.86 6.60
CA ASP A 306 -10.23 -6.55 5.36
C ASP A 306 -11.28 -6.19 4.27
N PRO A 307 -11.91 -5.00 4.31
CA PRO A 307 -13.13 -4.70 3.55
C PRO A 307 -12.93 -4.78 2.04
N LEU A 308 -11.74 -4.46 1.55
CA LEU A 308 -11.44 -4.59 0.12
C LEU A 308 -11.29 -6.06 -0.29
N TRP A 309 -10.65 -6.88 0.53
CA TRP A 309 -10.56 -8.33 0.31
C TRP A 309 -11.95 -8.98 0.35
N GLU A 310 -12.77 -8.63 1.32
CA GLU A 310 -14.17 -9.10 1.43
C GLU A 310 -14.99 -8.73 0.19
N LYS A 311 -14.76 -7.52 -0.37
CA LYS A 311 -15.42 -7.09 -1.60
C LYS A 311 -14.96 -7.91 -2.81
N TYR A 312 -13.67 -8.19 -2.98
CA TYR A 312 -13.19 -9.06 -4.05
C TYR A 312 -13.79 -10.47 -3.94
N VAL A 313 -13.81 -11.05 -2.72
CA VAL A 313 -14.42 -12.36 -2.48
C VAL A 313 -15.88 -12.36 -2.91
N ALA A 314 -16.67 -11.40 -2.42
CA ALA A 314 -18.08 -11.31 -2.75
C ALA A 314 -18.33 -11.16 -4.25
N LEU A 315 -17.55 -10.35 -4.96
CA LEU A 315 -17.71 -10.20 -6.41
C LEU A 315 -17.30 -11.45 -7.19
N ILE A 316 -16.24 -12.16 -6.79
CA ILE A 316 -15.81 -13.40 -7.45
C ILE A 316 -16.83 -14.52 -7.21
N GLU A 317 -17.36 -14.67 -6.01
CA GLU A 317 -18.37 -15.68 -5.69
C GLU A 317 -19.66 -15.46 -6.47
N ASN A 318 -20.11 -14.21 -6.57
CA ASN A 318 -21.36 -13.84 -7.24
C ASN A 318 -21.21 -13.71 -8.77
N ALA A 319 -19.99 -13.60 -9.32
CA ALA A 319 -19.78 -13.51 -10.76
C ALA A 319 -20.37 -14.75 -11.48
N ARG A 320 -21.15 -14.52 -12.53
CA ARG A 320 -21.82 -15.58 -13.30
C ARG A 320 -21.18 -15.87 -14.63
N ALA A 321 -20.69 -14.84 -15.31
CA ALA A 321 -20.17 -14.91 -16.67
C ALA A 321 -18.68 -14.63 -16.77
N SER A 322 -18.20 -13.53 -16.19
CA SER A 322 -16.83 -13.06 -16.46
C SER A 322 -16.18 -12.36 -15.28
N ILE A 323 -14.85 -12.47 -15.21
CA ILE A 323 -13.99 -11.73 -14.28
C ILE A 323 -12.77 -11.25 -15.07
N THR A 324 -12.58 -9.93 -15.15
CA THR A 324 -11.39 -9.34 -15.77
C THR A 324 -10.55 -8.61 -14.71
N ILE A 325 -9.27 -8.93 -14.65
CA ILE A 325 -8.31 -8.40 -13.67
C ILE A 325 -7.16 -7.75 -14.43
N VAL A 326 -6.87 -6.49 -14.13
CA VAL A 326 -5.66 -5.78 -14.59
C VAL A 326 -4.87 -5.38 -13.36
N THR A 327 -3.64 -5.85 -13.23
CA THR A 327 -2.81 -5.55 -12.06
C THR A 327 -1.31 -5.67 -12.37
N PRO A 328 -0.45 -4.81 -11.84
CA PRO A 328 1.00 -4.96 -11.97
C PRO A 328 1.52 -6.20 -11.25
N TYR A 329 0.93 -6.52 -10.09
CA TYR A 329 1.35 -7.62 -9.23
C TYR A 329 0.18 -8.55 -8.98
N PHE A 330 0.36 -9.83 -9.33
CA PHE A 330 -0.65 -10.86 -9.16
C PHE A 330 -0.12 -11.95 -8.23
N VAL A 331 -0.24 -11.72 -6.93
CA VAL A 331 0.16 -12.64 -5.86
C VAL A 331 -0.90 -12.63 -4.75
N PRO A 332 -2.13 -13.04 -5.09
CA PRO A 332 -3.25 -13.02 -4.14
C PRO A 332 -3.04 -13.99 -2.99
N ASP A 333 -3.81 -13.81 -1.93
CA ASP A 333 -3.86 -14.79 -0.85
C ASP A 333 -4.50 -16.10 -1.33
N LYS A 334 -4.32 -17.15 -0.52
CA LYS A 334 -4.73 -18.51 -0.89
C LYS A 334 -6.24 -18.66 -1.09
N ALA A 335 -7.07 -17.94 -0.32
CA ALA A 335 -8.52 -18.05 -0.42
C ALA A 335 -9.03 -17.38 -1.70
N LEU A 336 -8.62 -16.13 -1.94
CA LEU A 336 -8.97 -15.40 -3.15
C LEU A 336 -8.52 -16.14 -4.41
N PHE A 337 -7.29 -16.67 -4.38
CA PHE A 337 -6.74 -17.45 -5.48
C PHE A 337 -7.57 -18.70 -5.79
N ARG A 338 -7.97 -19.46 -4.77
CA ARG A 338 -8.82 -20.64 -4.94
C ARG A 338 -10.19 -20.31 -5.55
N LEU A 339 -10.77 -19.19 -5.17
CA LEU A 339 -12.03 -18.73 -5.74
C LEU A 339 -11.89 -18.41 -7.24
N LEU A 340 -10.80 -17.76 -7.65
CA LEU A 340 -10.51 -17.49 -9.06
C LEU A 340 -10.29 -18.77 -9.87
N VAL A 341 -9.53 -19.73 -9.33
CA VAL A 341 -9.33 -21.06 -9.94
C VAL A 341 -10.67 -21.78 -10.09
N ALA A 342 -11.49 -21.80 -9.04
CA ALA A 342 -12.82 -22.44 -9.07
C ALA A 342 -13.76 -21.75 -10.07
N ALA A 343 -13.71 -20.42 -10.19
CA ALA A 343 -14.49 -19.69 -11.18
C ALA A 343 -14.10 -20.08 -12.61
N ALA A 344 -12.80 -20.12 -12.93
CA ALA A 344 -12.29 -20.55 -14.22
C ALA A 344 -12.64 -22.01 -14.55
N ALA A 345 -12.43 -22.92 -13.59
CA ALA A 345 -12.75 -24.34 -13.74
C ALA A 345 -14.26 -24.62 -13.95
N LYS A 346 -15.12 -23.74 -13.48
CA LYS A 346 -16.59 -23.78 -13.70
C LYS A 346 -17.00 -23.15 -15.06
N GLY A 347 -16.06 -22.77 -15.92
CA GLY A 347 -16.32 -22.21 -17.24
C GLY A 347 -16.62 -20.70 -17.25
N ARG A 348 -16.46 -19.98 -16.14
CA ARG A 348 -16.52 -18.51 -16.15
C ARG A 348 -15.29 -17.96 -16.88
N ARG A 349 -15.46 -16.92 -17.68
CA ARG A 349 -14.35 -16.30 -18.40
C ARG A 349 -13.49 -15.46 -17.45
N VAL A 350 -12.48 -16.10 -16.88
CA VAL A 350 -11.49 -15.40 -16.04
C VAL A 350 -10.34 -14.93 -16.89
N ARG A 351 -10.11 -13.61 -16.94
CA ARG A 351 -9.02 -12.97 -17.70
C ARG A 351 -8.12 -12.18 -16.74
N VAL A 352 -6.80 -12.36 -16.88
CA VAL A 352 -5.80 -11.66 -16.08
C VAL A 352 -4.77 -11.00 -17.00
N LEU A 353 -4.71 -9.67 -16.93
CA LEU A 353 -3.68 -8.85 -17.60
C LEU A 353 -2.62 -8.45 -16.58
N VAL A 354 -1.37 -8.75 -16.90
CA VAL A 354 -0.19 -8.38 -16.11
C VAL A 354 0.91 -7.85 -17.01
N PRO A 355 1.85 -7.02 -16.54
CA PRO A 355 2.99 -6.64 -17.35
C PRO A 355 3.86 -7.87 -17.67
N ARG A 356 4.51 -7.88 -18.82
CA ARG A 356 5.49 -8.92 -19.15
C ARG A 356 6.66 -8.91 -18.15
N ARG A 357 7.09 -7.71 -17.74
CA ARG A 357 8.06 -7.46 -16.68
C ARG A 357 7.55 -6.32 -15.82
N SER A 358 7.51 -6.51 -14.53
CA SER A 358 7.24 -5.44 -13.59
C SER A 358 8.53 -4.78 -13.11
N ASP A 359 8.42 -3.71 -12.37
CA ASP A 359 9.50 -3.06 -11.63
C ASP A 359 9.98 -3.89 -10.43
N HIS A 360 9.22 -4.94 -10.02
CA HIS A 360 9.55 -5.85 -8.92
C HIS A 360 9.84 -7.28 -9.38
N ARG A 361 11.09 -7.59 -9.67
CA ARG A 361 11.53 -8.91 -10.19
C ARG A 361 11.12 -10.10 -9.31
N LEU A 362 11.15 -9.96 -7.99
CA LEU A 362 10.75 -11.05 -7.09
C LEU A 362 9.26 -11.37 -7.21
N LEU A 363 8.40 -10.34 -7.34
CA LEU A 363 6.98 -10.54 -7.60
C LEU A 363 6.73 -11.16 -8.97
N ASP A 364 7.55 -10.85 -9.97
CA ASP A 364 7.50 -11.52 -11.28
C ASP A 364 7.80 -13.02 -11.19
N PHE A 365 8.71 -13.45 -10.32
CA PHE A 365 8.96 -14.87 -10.07
C PHE A 365 7.82 -15.50 -9.27
N ALA A 366 7.35 -14.84 -8.21
CA ALA A 366 6.27 -15.34 -7.36
C ALA A 366 4.97 -15.57 -8.15
N ARG A 367 4.56 -14.63 -9.01
CA ARG A 367 3.30 -14.72 -9.78
C ARG A 367 3.26 -15.87 -10.77
N ARG A 368 4.42 -16.41 -11.21
CA ARG A 368 4.48 -17.47 -12.23
C ARG A 368 3.67 -18.70 -11.84
N TRP A 369 3.76 -19.11 -10.60
CA TRP A 369 3.01 -20.26 -10.09
C TRP A 369 1.50 -20.00 -10.15
N TYR A 370 1.05 -18.81 -9.73
CA TYR A 370 -0.36 -18.43 -9.74
C TYR A 370 -0.94 -18.39 -11.15
N LEU A 371 -0.23 -17.75 -12.08
CA LEU A 371 -0.67 -17.61 -13.47
C LEU A 371 -0.75 -18.96 -14.18
N ARG A 372 0.20 -19.87 -13.92
CA ARG A 372 0.18 -21.24 -14.48
C ARG A 372 -1.05 -22.00 -13.99
N GLN A 373 -1.31 -22.03 -12.69
CA GLN A 373 -2.47 -22.73 -12.14
C GLN A 373 -3.81 -22.17 -12.66
N LEU A 374 -3.91 -20.85 -12.81
CA LEU A 374 -5.09 -20.24 -13.43
C LEU A 374 -5.23 -20.64 -14.91
N LYS A 375 -4.14 -20.67 -15.66
CA LYS A 375 -4.14 -21.10 -17.06
C LYS A 375 -4.57 -22.56 -17.19
N GLU A 376 -4.07 -23.44 -16.32
CA GLU A 376 -4.45 -24.85 -16.25
C GLU A 376 -5.96 -25.02 -15.92
N ALA A 377 -6.52 -24.10 -15.12
CA ALA A 377 -7.94 -24.06 -14.79
C ALA A 377 -8.83 -23.45 -15.91
N GLY A 378 -8.25 -22.99 -17.04
CA GLY A 378 -8.99 -22.43 -18.16
C GLY A 378 -9.02 -20.91 -18.24
N ALA A 379 -8.34 -20.19 -17.35
CA ALA A 379 -8.26 -18.74 -17.41
C ALA A 379 -7.43 -18.25 -18.62
N GLU A 380 -7.77 -17.07 -19.11
CA GLU A 380 -7.02 -16.34 -20.13
C GLU A 380 -5.99 -15.43 -19.46
N ILE A 381 -4.70 -15.63 -19.75
CA ILE A 381 -3.61 -14.84 -19.21
C ILE A 381 -2.96 -14.04 -20.33
N LEU A 382 -2.88 -12.73 -20.16
CA LEU A 382 -2.32 -11.79 -21.12
C LEU A 382 -1.13 -11.04 -20.50
N PHE A 383 -0.04 -10.94 -21.26
CA PHE A 383 1.15 -10.20 -20.88
C PHE A 383 1.26 -8.93 -21.71
N PHE A 384 1.08 -7.79 -21.05
CA PHE A 384 1.30 -6.49 -21.66
C PHE A 384 2.78 -6.29 -21.99
N LYS A 385 3.07 -5.96 -23.26
CA LYS A 385 4.44 -5.96 -23.79
C LYS A 385 5.20 -4.65 -23.69
N PRO A 386 4.58 -3.50 -24.02
CA PRO A 386 5.38 -2.31 -24.32
C PRO A 386 6.20 -1.81 -23.15
N ASP A 387 5.59 -1.75 -21.94
CA ASP A 387 6.16 -1.12 -20.77
C ASP A 387 5.63 -1.76 -19.48
N VAL A 388 5.84 -1.11 -18.35
CA VAL A 388 5.27 -1.54 -17.07
C VAL A 388 3.79 -1.16 -17.04
N LEU A 389 2.92 -2.17 -17.10
CA LEU A 389 1.50 -2.01 -16.77
C LEU A 389 1.37 -1.82 -15.26
N HIS A 390 0.73 -0.71 -14.86
CA HIS A 390 0.56 -0.41 -13.43
C HIS A 390 -0.91 -0.13 -13.04
N ALA A 391 -1.87 -0.22 -13.98
CA ALA A 391 -3.30 -0.09 -13.71
C ALA A 391 -3.83 -1.17 -12.76
N LYS A 392 -4.81 -0.84 -11.95
CA LYS A 392 -5.46 -1.72 -10.98
C LYS A 392 -6.97 -1.66 -11.20
N LEU A 393 -7.46 -2.68 -11.92
CA LEU A 393 -8.87 -2.78 -12.31
C LEU A 393 -9.36 -4.19 -12.04
N PHE A 394 -10.60 -4.29 -11.57
CA PHE A 394 -11.31 -5.55 -11.44
C PHE A 394 -12.74 -5.35 -11.94
N ILE A 395 -13.16 -6.16 -12.90
CA ILE A 395 -14.49 -6.11 -13.48
C ILE A 395 -15.14 -7.47 -13.30
N ALA A 396 -16.36 -7.51 -12.80
CA ALA A 396 -17.19 -8.71 -12.67
C ALA A 396 -18.49 -8.54 -13.46
N ASP A 397 -18.77 -9.50 -14.35
CA ASP A 397 -19.99 -9.65 -15.17
C ASP A 397 -20.38 -8.41 -15.99
N ASP A 398 -19.43 -7.52 -16.25
CA ASP A 398 -19.70 -6.24 -16.89
C ASP A 398 -20.75 -5.38 -16.14
N GLU A 399 -20.92 -5.63 -14.84
CA GLU A 399 -21.87 -4.95 -13.97
C GLU A 399 -21.19 -4.20 -12.81
N SER A 400 -20.05 -4.70 -12.34
CA SER A 400 -19.33 -4.15 -11.20
C SER A 400 -17.87 -3.91 -11.52
N LEU A 401 -17.40 -2.70 -11.26
CA LEU A 401 -16.03 -2.27 -11.46
C LEU A 401 -15.41 -1.87 -10.12
N ILE A 402 -14.25 -2.44 -9.76
CA ILE A 402 -13.38 -1.91 -8.70
C ILE A 402 -12.24 -1.15 -9.33
N ILE A 403 -12.06 0.09 -8.92
CA ILE A 403 -10.97 0.99 -9.28
C ILE A 403 -10.25 1.48 -8.03
N GLY A 404 -8.98 1.84 -8.12
CA GLY A 404 -8.28 2.42 -6.98
C GLY A 404 -6.78 2.21 -6.98
N SER A 405 -6.22 2.17 -5.78
CA SER A 405 -4.77 2.08 -5.58
C SER A 405 -4.25 0.66 -5.35
N ALA A 406 -5.12 -0.30 -5.05
CA ALA A 406 -4.74 -1.62 -4.58
C ALA A 406 -4.36 -2.58 -5.71
N ASN A 407 -3.18 -3.17 -5.61
CA ASN A 407 -2.80 -4.32 -6.42
C ASN A 407 -3.48 -5.60 -5.92
N LEU A 408 -3.50 -6.64 -6.73
CA LEU A 408 -3.99 -7.95 -6.29
C LEU A 408 -2.84 -8.79 -5.70
N ASP A 409 -2.25 -8.27 -4.63
CA ASP A 409 -1.19 -8.91 -3.85
C ASP A 409 -1.47 -8.84 -2.34
N MET A 410 -0.77 -9.68 -1.58
CA MET A 410 -0.99 -9.79 -0.14
C MET A 410 -0.68 -8.49 0.61
N ARG A 411 0.28 -7.70 0.11
CA ARG A 411 0.66 -6.44 0.74
C ARG A 411 -0.44 -5.39 0.59
N SER A 412 -0.99 -5.24 -0.62
CA SER A 412 -2.11 -4.31 -0.88
C SER A 412 -3.39 -4.72 -0.15
N LEU A 413 -3.66 -6.03 -0.06
CA LEU A 413 -4.89 -6.50 0.56
C LEU A 413 -4.87 -6.42 2.10
N PHE A 414 -3.68 -6.51 2.75
CA PHE A 414 -3.62 -6.71 4.20
C PHE A 414 -2.68 -5.78 4.97
N LEU A 415 -1.73 -5.12 4.32
CA LEU A 415 -0.66 -4.35 4.97
C LEU A 415 -0.67 -2.88 4.63
N ASN A 416 -0.92 -2.52 3.38
CA ASN A 416 -0.96 -1.14 2.95
C ASN A 416 -2.30 -0.48 3.31
N TYR A 417 -2.27 0.83 3.49
CA TYR A 417 -3.46 1.65 3.44
C TYR A 417 -3.80 1.86 1.97
N GLU A 418 -4.94 1.33 1.54
CA GLU A 418 -5.42 1.40 0.17
C GLU A 418 -6.78 2.11 0.09
N ILE A 419 -7.11 2.58 -1.10
CA ILE A 419 -8.40 3.17 -1.43
C ILE A 419 -8.94 2.51 -2.69
N ALA A 420 -10.19 2.15 -2.67
CA ALA A 420 -10.92 1.68 -3.84
C ALA A 420 -12.31 2.31 -3.91
N ALA A 421 -12.85 2.36 -5.10
CA ALA A 421 -14.26 2.64 -5.34
C ALA A 421 -14.87 1.49 -6.13
N VAL A 422 -16.07 1.05 -5.73
CA VAL A 422 -16.91 0.16 -6.52
C VAL A 422 -17.90 1.02 -7.29
N VAL A 423 -17.90 0.88 -8.60
CA VAL A 423 -18.76 1.63 -9.52
C VAL A 423 -19.66 0.66 -10.26
N ARG A 424 -20.96 0.96 -10.32
CA ARG A 424 -21.98 0.19 -11.05
C ARG A 424 -22.73 1.12 -11.98
N ASP A 425 -22.08 1.39 -13.10
CA ASP A 425 -22.61 2.29 -14.12
C ASP A 425 -22.20 1.81 -15.52
N PRO A 426 -23.12 1.64 -16.47
CA PRO A 426 -22.82 1.12 -17.80
C PRO A 426 -21.85 1.99 -18.60
N ALA A 427 -21.92 3.31 -18.47
CA ALA A 427 -21.03 4.22 -19.20
C ALA A 427 -19.61 4.20 -18.64
N ALA A 428 -19.48 4.14 -17.29
CA ALA A 428 -18.20 3.95 -16.61
C ALA A 428 -17.55 2.61 -17.00
N LEU A 429 -18.33 1.52 -17.03
CA LEU A 429 -17.87 0.20 -17.45
C LEU A 429 -17.40 0.21 -18.90
N THR A 430 -18.17 0.80 -19.82
CA THR A 430 -17.80 0.92 -21.24
C THR A 430 -16.48 1.68 -21.41
N ALA A 431 -16.27 2.78 -20.70
CA ALA A 431 -15.03 3.54 -20.74
C ALA A 431 -13.82 2.71 -20.28
N VAL A 432 -13.99 1.96 -19.17
CA VAL A 432 -12.92 1.12 -18.63
C VAL A 432 -12.67 -0.10 -19.52
N GLN A 433 -13.70 -0.72 -20.08
CA GLN A 433 -13.57 -1.83 -21.04
C GLN A 433 -12.82 -1.40 -22.29
N SER A 434 -13.09 -0.19 -22.82
CA SER A 434 -12.35 0.37 -23.95
C SER A 434 -10.86 0.54 -23.63
N PHE A 435 -10.54 0.99 -22.42
CA PHE A 435 -9.16 1.04 -21.94
C PHE A 435 -8.54 -0.36 -21.83
N VAL A 436 -9.24 -1.33 -21.23
CA VAL A 436 -8.79 -2.73 -21.16
C VAL A 436 -8.56 -3.31 -22.54
N ALA A 437 -9.46 -3.10 -23.49
CA ALA A 437 -9.29 -3.53 -24.89
C ALA A 437 -8.03 -2.94 -25.53
N SER A 438 -7.71 -1.67 -25.25
CA SER A 438 -6.45 -1.06 -25.71
C SER A 438 -5.20 -1.74 -25.13
N LEU A 439 -5.27 -2.20 -23.86
CA LEU A 439 -4.19 -2.97 -23.26
C LEU A 439 -4.08 -4.38 -23.86
N GLU A 440 -5.20 -5.03 -24.12
CA GLU A 440 -5.25 -6.36 -24.74
C GLU A 440 -4.62 -6.36 -26.13
N ALA A 441 -4.91 -5.34 -26.94
CA ALA A 441 -4.34 -5.17 -28.27
C ALA A 441 -2.80 -5.09 -28.26
N GLU A 442 -2.22 -4.59 -27.18
CA GLU A 442 -0.77 -4.48 -26.97
C GLU A 442 -0.21 -5.67 -26.17
N SER A 443 -1.02 -6.66 -25.86
CA SER A 443 -0.65 -7.81 -25.02
C SER A 443 -0.39 -9.07 -25.86
N THR A 444 0.32 -10.03 -25.28
CA THR A 444 0.46 -11.38 -25.84
C THR A 444 -0.10 -12.40 -24.89
N PRO A 445 -0.81 -13.41 -25.42
CA PRO A 445 -1.29 -14.50 -24.60
C PRO A 445 -0.14 -15.29 -23.96
N TYR A 446 -0.43 -15.91 -22.82
CA TYR A 446 0.46 -16.84 -22.17
C TYR A 446 0.84 -17.98 -23.16
N SER A 447 2.13 -18.19 -23.36
CA SER A 447 2.64 -19.33 -24.10
C SER A 447 3.51 -20.21 -23.21
N GLU A 448 3.32 -21.53 -23.28
CA GLU A 448 4.13 -22.49 -22.54
C GLU A 448 5.61 -22.43 -22.92
N ASP A 449 5.95 -22.11 -24.16
CA ASP A 449 7.34 -22.03 -24.62
C ASP A 449 8.11 -20.90 -23.96
N LEU A 450 7.47 -19.76 -23.69
CA LEU A 450 8.05 -18.67 -22.89
C LEU A 450 8.38 -19.16 -21.48
N TYR A 451 7.59 -20.08 -20.96
CA TYR A 451 7.74 -20.65 -19.62
C TYR A 451 8.74 -21.81 -19.59
N ARG A 452 8.75 -22.67 -20.60
CA ARG A 452 9.67 -23.81 -20.68
C ARG A 452 11.13 -23.35 -20.77
N ARG A 453 11.42 -22.29 -21.52
CA ARG A 453 12.78 -21.70 -21.62
C ARG A 453 13.28 -21.09 -20.30
N SER A 454 12.38 -20.72 -19.40
CA SER A 454 12.73 -20.21 -18.07
C SER A 454 12.79 -21.28 -16.97
N ARG A 455 12.51 -22.57 -17.30
CA ARG A 455 12.42 -23.70 -16.37
C ARG A 455 13.80 -24.31 -15.99
N THR A 456 14.83 -23.50 -15.87
CA THR A 456 16.07 -23.94 -15.25
C THR A 456 15.83 -24.30 -13.77
N TRP A 457 16.64 -25.21 -13.20
CA TRP A 457 16.54 -25.52 -11.78
C TRP A 457 16.66 -24.27 -10.88
N ARG A 458 17.52 -23.30 -11.28
CA ARG A 458 17.66 -21.99 -10.65
C ARG A 458 16.35 -21.18 -10.71
N GLY A 459 15.67 -21.18 -11.84
CA GLY A 459 14.37 -20.50 -12.01
C GLY A 459 13.29 -21.08 -11.13
N ARG A 460 13.25 -22.42 -10.95
CA ARG A 460 12.31 -23.11 -10.03
C ARG A 460 12.60 -22.78 -8.57
N MET A 461 13.87 -22.74 -8.20
CA MET A 461 14.29 -22.37 -6.85
C MET A 461 13.92 -20.92 -6.53
N LEU A 462 14.17 -19.98 -7.47
CA LEU A 462 13.77 -18.58 -7.32
C LEU A 462 12.25 -18.43 -7.23
N GLU A 463 11.48 -19.18 -8.02
CA GLU A 463 10.01 -19.20 -7.95
C GLU A 463 9.54 -19.65 -6.56
N ALA A 464 10.10 -20.75 -6.04
CA ALA A 464 9.77 -21.27 -4.72
C ALA A 464 10.11 -20.28 -3.59
N ILE A 465 11.32 -19.73 -3.61
CA ILE A 465 11.78 -18.72 -2.64
C ILE A 465 10.90 -17.47 -2.72
N SER A 466 10.67 -16.93 -3.93
CA SER A 466 9.86 -15.72 -4.10
C SER A 466 8.42 -15.93 -3.66
N LYS A 467 7.83 -17.12 -3.92
CA LYS A 467 6.50 -17.47 -3.43
C LYS A 467 6.43 -17.53 -1.90
N THR A 468 7.47 -18.06 -1.26
CA THR A 468 7.56 -18.13 0.20
C THR A 468 7.71 -16.74 0.81
N LEU A 469 8.46 -15.86 0.15
CA LEU A 469 8.66 -14.47 0.57
C LEU A 469 7.52 -13.52 0.15
N ALA A 470 6.61 -13.97 -0.70
CA ALA A 470 5.51 -13.14 -1.22
C ALA A 470 4.68 -12.38 -0.16
N PRO A 471 4.42 -12.96 1.05
CA PRO A 471 3.75 -12.22 2.12
C PRO A 471 4.56 -11.06 2.70
N LEU A 472 5.86 -10.97 2.39
CA LEU A 472 6.77 -9.92 2.85
C LEU A 472 7.05 -8.88 1.75
N LEU A 473 6.77 -9.26 0.49
CA LEU A 473 6.97 -8.42 -0.71
C LEU A 473 5.71 -7.62 -1.00
#